data_3076bdd85d1c7084aed9d26f0d073945
#
_entry.id   3076bdd85d1c7084aed9d26f0d073945
#
_cell.length_a   1.000
_cell.length_b   1.000
_cell.length_c   1.000
_cell.angle_alpha   90.00
_cell.angle_beta   90.00
_cell.angle_gamma   90.00
#
_symmetry.space_group_name_H-M   'P 1'
#
loop_
_entity.id
_entity.type
_entity.pdbx_description
1 polymer ?
#
loop_
_entity_poly.entity_id
_entity_poly.type
_entity_poly.pdbx_seq_one_letter_code
_entity_poly.pdbx_strand_id
1 'polypeptide(L)'
;MILEKVILEGSSILKKNGIKTSRLDSEILMSKAINKDRVFVILNSNQNLEKKSLNCFFDLIKKRSIGTPVSYLTGKKNFWNSEFQINKNVLIPRPDTELIIQEALKLTKNKNKLRVLDIGTGSGCLILTILKEKKNFSGIGID
;
A
#
# COMPACT_ATOMS: atom_id res chain seq x y z
N MET A 1 -22.99 -7.73 12.55
CA MET A 1 -21.86 -7.77 13.51
C MET A 1 -21.21 -6.40 13.55
N ILE A 2 -20.84 -5.94 14.76
CA ILE A 2 -20.19 -4.62 14.96
C ILE A 2 -18.78 -4.64 14.39
N LEU A 3 -18.41 -3.59 13.66
CA LEU A 3 -17.15 -3.43 12.93
C LEU A 3 -15.94 -3.67 13.84
N GLU A 4 -15.88 -3.07 15.04
CA GLU A 4 -14.79 -3.24 15.99
C GLU A 4 -14.59 -4.70 16.42
N LYS A 5 -15.67 -5.41 16.71
CA LYS A 5 -15.60 -6.84 17.09
C LYS A 5 -15.00 -7.69 15.97
N VAL A 6 -15.38 -7.40 14.72
CA VAL A 6 -14.90 -8.13 13.55
C VAL A 6 -13.39 -7.86 13.32
N ILE A 7 -12.96 -6.61 13.49
CA ILE A 7 -11.54 -6.25 13.39
C ILE A 7 -10.71 -6.95 14.47
N LEU A 8 -11.21 -7.00 15.70
CA LEU A 8 -10.53 -7.71 16.81
C LEU A 8 -10.41 -9.20 16.53
N GLU A 9 -11.45 -9.82 15.99
CA GLU A 9 -11.43 -11.22 15.58
C GLU A 9 -10.38 -11.48 14.48
N GLY A 10 -10.40 -10.67 13.41
CA GLY A 10 -9.39 -10.73 12.35
C GLY A 10 -7.96 -10.52 12.87
N SER A 11 -7.77 -9.54 13.74
CA SER A 11 -6.48 -9.28 14.40
C SER A 11 -6.02 -10.49 15.23
N SER A 12 -6.92 -11.14 15.97
CA SER A 12 -6.61 -12.34 16.75
C SER A 12 -6.15 -13.48 15.85
N ILE A 13 -6.83 -13.71 14.72
CA ILE A 13 -6.44 -14.74 13.72
C ILE A 13 -5.03 -14.43 13.20
N LEU A 14 -4.75 -13.20 12.79
CA LEU A 14 -3.44 -12.81 12.27
C LEU A 14 -2.34 -12.95 13.32
N LYS A 15 -2.61 -12.55 14.56
CA LYS A 15 -1.66 -12.68 15.68
C LYS A 15 -1.29 -14.13 15.96
N LYS A 16 -2.27 -15.05 15.97
CA LYS A 16 -2.04 -16.49 16.12
C LYS A 16 -1.16 -17.07 15.02
N ASN A 17 -1.16 -16.47 13.82
CA ASN A 17 -0.31 -16.86 12.70
C ASN A 17 1.01 -16.04 12.63
N GLY A 18 1.44 -15.42 13.72
CA GLY A 18 2.74 -14.76 13.83
C GLY A 18 2.83 -13.38 13.16
N ILE A 19 1.72 -12.79 12.73
CA ILE A 19 1.72 -11.46 12.11
C ILE A 19 1.84 -10.38 13.19
N LYS A 20 3.00 -9.73 13.27
CA LYS A 20 3.29 -8.70 14.28
C LYS A 20 2.39 -7.45 14.14
N THR A 21 2.04 -7.08 12.91
CA THR A 21 1.18 -5.92 12.58
C THR A 21 -0.31 -6.27 12.56
N SER A 22 -0.72 -7.31 13.26
CA SER A 22 -2.05 -7.93 13.17
C SER A 22 -3.22 -6.95 13.27
N ARG A 23 -3.18 -5.98 14.21
CA ARG A 23 -4.22 -4.97 14.37
C ARG A 23 -4.27 -4.02 13.18
N LEU A 24 -3.14 -3.46 12.79
CA LEU A 24 -3.02 -2.54 11.66
C LEU A 24 -3.45 -3.22 10.35
N ASP A 25 -2.97 -4.43 10.12
CA ASP A 25 -3.33 -5.20 8.91
C ASP A 25 -4.85 -5.48 8.86
N SER A 26 -5.45 -5.85 10.00
CA SER A 26 -6.89 -6.06 10.11
C SER A 26 -7.70 -4.81 9.76
N GLU A 27 -7.30 -3.64 10.27
CA GLU A 27 -7.96 -2.36 9.96
C GLU A 27 -7.84 -1.99 8.46
N ILE A 28 -6.65 -2.19 7.87
CA ILE A 28 -6.43 -1.92 6.43
C ILE A 28 -7.25 -2.88 5.56
N LEU A 29 -7.31 -4.16 5.93
CA LEU A 29 -8.10 -5.15 5.19
C LEU A 29 -9.61 -4.91 5.34
N MET A 30 -10.06 -4.41 6.50
CA MET A 30 -11.44 -3.96 6.68
C MET A 30 -11.76 -2.75 5.79
N SER A 31 -10.88 -1.76 5.73
CA SER A 31 -11.01 -0.61 4.81
C SER A 31 -11.24 -1.07 3.36
N LYS A 32 -10.47 -2.07 2.91
CA LYS A 32 -10.64 -2.68 1.59
C LYS A 32 -11.99 -3.36 1.45
N ALA A 33 -12.40 -4.14 2.45
CA ALA A 33 -13.65 -4.92 2.41
C ALA A 33 -14.91 -4.06 2.33
N ILE A 34 -14.91 -2.88 3.00
CA ILE A 34 -16.05 -1.94 2.99
C ILE A 34 -15.86 -0.79 1.99
N ASN A 35 -14.76 -0.75 1.24
CA ASN A 35 -14.40 0.32 0.30
C ASN A 35 -14.47 1.73 0.94
N LYS A 36 -13.88 1.87 2.12
CA LYS A 36 -13.74 3.13 2.86
C LYS A 36 -12.28 3.29 3.29
N ASP A 37 -11.86 4.49 3.67
CA ASP A 37 -10.53 4.70 4.21
C ASP A 37 -10.40 4.17 5.66
N ARG A 38 -9.16 4.08 6.15
CA ARG A 38 -8.89 3.59 7.50
C ARG A 38 -9.41 4.55 8.57
N VAL A 39 -9.46 5.85 8.30
CA VAL A 39 -10.00 6.86 9.23
C VAL A 39 -11.48 6.58 9.47
N PHE A 40 -12.23 6.31 8.39
CA PHE A 40 -13.64 5.91 8.51
C PHE A 40 -13.81 4.66 9.38
N VAL A 41 -12.97 3.64 9.17
CA VAL A 41 -13.00 2.39 9.96
C VAL A 41 -12.82 2.66 11.46
N ILE A 42 -11.89 3.55 11.81
CA ILE A 42 -11.59 3.89 13.21
C ILE A 42 -12.74 4.69 13.84
N LEU A 43 -13.26 5.69 13.13
CA LEU A 43 -14.29 6.59 13.64
C LEU A 43 -15.67 5.93 13.74
N ASN A 44 -15.94 4.89 12.92
CA ASN A 44 -17.26 4.21 12.87
C ASN A 44 -17.21 2.79 13.46
N SER A 45 -16.42 2.61 14.51
CA SER A 45 -16.19 1.32 15.18
C SER A 45 -17.46 0.57 15.60
N ASN A 46 -18.55 1.29 15.92
CA ASN A 46 -19.83 0.74 16.33
C ASN A 46 -20.79 0.40 15.18
N GLN A 47 -20.39 0.65 13.92
CA GLN A 47 -21.24 0.38 12.77
C GLN A 47 -21.48 -1.12 12.58
N ASN A 48 -22.70 -1.49 12.17
CA ASN A 48 -22.99 -2.85 11.75
C ASN A 48 -22.52 -3.10 10.32
N LEU A 49 -21.90 -4.25 10.11
CA LEU A 49 -21.41 -4.69 8.82
C LEU A 49 -22.41 -5.55 8.08
N GLU A 50 -22.49 -5.36 6.76
CA GLU A 50 -23.22 -6.22 5.86
C GLU A 50 -22.52 -7.57 5.67
N LYS A 51 -23.28 -8.63 5.41
CA LYS A 51 -22.78 -9.98 5.20
C LYS A 51 -21.73 -10.07 4.08
N LYS A 52 -21.90 -9.29 2.99
CA LYS A 52 -20.96 -9.23 1.88
C LYS A 52 -19.59 -8.71 2.32
N SER A 53 -19.57 -7.64 3.11
CA SER A 53 -18.33 -7.04 3.64
C SER A 53 -17.62 -7.98 4.62
N LEU A 54 -18.40 -8.68 5.46
CA LEU A 54 -17.87 -9.69 6.38
C LEU A 54 -17.15 -10.82 5.62
N ASN A 55 -17.79 -11.40 4.62
CA ASN A 55 -17.19 -12.46 3.81
C ASN A 55 -15.92 -11.98 3.12
N CYS A 56 -15.95 -10.82 2.48
CA CYS A 56 -14.78 -10.21 1.85
C CYS A 56 -13.63 -10.02 2.85
N PHE A 57 -13.93 -9.50 4.04
CA PHE A 57 -12.93 -9.27 5.08
C PHE A 57 -12.26 -10.58 5.53
N PHE A 58 -13.04 -11.61 5.86
CA PHE A 58 -12.47 -12.89 6.32
C PHE A 58 -11.69 -13.62 5.23
N ASP A 59 -12.07 -13.49 3.95
CA ASP A 59 -11.27 -13.98 2.82
C ASP A 59 -9.90 -13.28 2.75
N LEU A 60 -9.85 -11.96 2.96
CA LEU A 60 -8.62 -11.19 3.02
C LEU A 60 -7.76 -11.59 4.24
N ILE A 61 -8.36 -11.75 5.42
CA ILE A 61 -7.68 -12.22 6.63
C ILE A 61 -7.06 -13.61 6.41
N LYS A 62 -7.81 -14.54 5.80
CA LYS A 62 -7.30 -15.88 5.46
C LYS A 62 -6.07 -15.81 4.55
N LYS A 63 -6.11 -15.00 3.49
CA LYS A 63 -4.96 -14.81 2.60
C LYS A 63 -3.78 -14.16 3.33
N ARG A 64 -4.05 -13.19 4.21
CA ARG A 64 -3.00 -12.54 5.01
C ARG A 64 -2.38 -13.50 6.02
N SER A 65 -3.15 -14.35 6.67
CA SER A 65 -2.67 -15.29 7.69
C SER A 65 -1.67 -16.32 7.14
N ILE A 66 -1.73 -16.63 5.84
CA ILE A 66 -0.75 -17.51 5.15
C ILE A 66 0.41 -16.72 4.54
N GLY A 67 0.61 -15.44 4.92
CA GLY A 67 1.78 -14.64 4.55
C GLY A 67 1.59 -13.69 3.36
N THR A 68 0.43 -13.65 2.68
CA THR A 68 0.25 -12.72 1.56
C THR A 68 0.41 -11.27 2.02
N PRO A 69 1.29 -10.46 1.37
CA PRO A 69 1.49 -9.06 1.71
C PRO A 69 0.21 -8.22 1.61
N VAL A 70 -0.02 -7.32 2.58
CA VAL A 70 -1.20 -6.44 2.59
C VAL A 70 -1.32 -5.63 1.30
N SER A 71 -0.19 -5.13 0.76
CA SER A 71 -0.19 -4.36 -0.50
C SER A 71 -0.74 -5.14 -1.69
N TYR A 72 -0.50 -6.45 -1.78
CA TYR A 72 -1.10 -7.28 -2.83
C TYR A 72 -2.58 -7.53 -2.60
N LEU A 73 -3.02 -7.63 -1.35
CA LEU A 73 -4.43 -7.80 -1.01
C LEU A 73 -5.25 -6.53 -1.26
N THR A 74 -4.67 -5.38 -0.96
CA THR A 74 -5.32 -4.08 -1.21
C THR A 74 -5.20 -3.63 -2.66
N GLY A 75 -4.16 -4.09 -3.37
CA GLY A 75 -3.79 -3.66 -4.71
C GLY A 75 -3.06 -2.32 -4.75
N LYS A 76 -2.59 -1.82 -3.58
CA LYS A 76 -2.06 -0.47 -3.44
C LYS A 76 -0.87 -0.42 -2.49
N LYS A 77 0.06 0.52 -2.76
CA LYS A 77 1.20 0.84 -1.90
C LYS A 77 1.50 2.33 -1.98
N ASN A 78 1.57 2.97 -0.82
CA ASN A 78 2.09 4.33 -0.73
C ASN A 78 3.61 4.31 -0.83
N PHE A 79 4.15 5.20 -1.63
CA PHE A 79 5.57 5.45 -1.79
C PHE A 79 5.76 6.95 -2.04
N TRP A 80 6.64 7.59 -1.27
CA TRP A 80 6.78 9.05 -1.29
C TRP A 80 5.41 9.70 -1.04
N ASN A 81 5.05 10.70 -1.83
CA ASN A 81 3.76 11.41 -1.75
C ASN A 81 2.72 10.89 -2.77
N SER A 82 2.76 9.60 -3.10
CA SER A 82 1.88 9.02 -4.12
C SER A 82 1.45 7.60 -3.76
N GLU A 83 0.28 7.21 -4.24
CA GLU A 83 -0.23 5.84 -4.16
C GLU A 83 0.01 5.14 -5.50
N PHE A 84 0.66 3.98 -5.46
CA PHE A 84 0.95 3.13 -6.61
C PHE A 84 0.07 1.89 -6.62
N GLN A 85 -0.43 1.52 -7.79
CA GLN A 85 -1.14 0.26 -7.97
C GLN A 85 -0.14 -0.89 -7.99
N ILE A 86 -0.43 -1.94 -7.23
CA ILE A 86 0.47 -3.08 -7.03
C ILE A 86 -0.29 -4.38 -7.24
N ASN A 87 0.34 -5.32 -7.92
CA ASN A 87 -0.15 -6.68 -8.07
C ASN A 87 1.00 -7.69 -7.84
N LYS A 88 0.67 -8.98 -7.85
CA LYS A 88 1.63 -10.05 -7.57
C LYS A 88 2.83 -10.13 -8.54
N ASN A 89 2.74 -9.50 -9.69
CA ASN A 89 3.77 -9.52 -10.74
C ASN A 89 4.78 -8.37 -10.58
N VAL A 90 4.59 -7.48 -9.61
CA VAL A 90 5.43 -6.29 -9.41
C VAL A 90 6.00 -6.29 -8.00
N LEU A 91 7.27 -5.99 -7.86
CA LEU A 91 7.91 -5.82 -6.55
C LEU A 91 7.25 -4.67 -5.79
N ILE A 92 6.88 -4.93 -4.52
CA ILE A 92 6.33 -3.90 -3.64
C ILE A 92 7.41 -2.86 -3.34
N PRO A 93 7.21 -1.56 -3.62
CA PRO A 93 8.14 -0.50 -3.26
C PRO A 93 8.55 -0.56 -1.78
N ARG A 94 9.85 -0.46 -1.52
CA ARG A 94 10.40 -0.50 -0.16
C ARG A 94 10.63 0.93 0.36
N PRO A 95 10.43 1.18 1.67
CA PRO A 95 10.68 2.51 2.24
C PRO A 95 12.10 3.01 2.01
N ASP A 96 13.10 2.13 2.12
CA ASP A 96 14.52 2.47 1.93
C ASP A 96 14.81 2.99 0.51
N THR A 97 13.98 2.62 -0.47
CA THR A 97 14.10 3.11 -1.85
C THR A 97 13.79 4.61 -1.97
N GLU A 98 13.11 5.20 -0.97
CA GLU A 98 12.86 6.66 -0.93
C GLU A 98 14.16 7.47 -0.75
N LEU A 99 15.22 6.89 -0.20
CA LEU A 99 16.54 7.51 -0.14
C LEU A 99 17.11 7.80 -1.53
N ILE A 100 16.82 6.96 -2.51
CA ILE A 100 17.25 7.16 -3.91
C ILE A 100 16.58 8.43 -4.45
N ILE A 101 15.28 8.64 -4.16
CA ILE A 101 14.58 9.87 -4.56
C ILE A 101 15.24 11.10 -3.92
N GLN A 102 15.52 11.05 -2.61
CA GLN A 102 16.15 12.17 -1.91
C GLN A 102 17.49 12.54 -2.55
N GLU A 103 18.35 11.56 -2.81
CA GLU A 103 19.67 11.82 -3.43
C GLU A 103 19.54 12.29 -4.89
N ALA A 104 18.65 11.69 -5.67
CA ALA A 104 18.40 12.13 -7.04
C ALA A 104 17.93 13.61 -7.09
N LEU A 105 17.02 14.02 -6.18
CA LEU A 105 16.53 15.38 -6.10
C LEU A 105 17.63 16.36 -5.67
N LYS A 106 18.52 15.96 -4.74
CA LYS A 106 19.69 16.79 -4.34
C LYS A 106 20.66 16.99 -5.52
N LEU A 107 21.06 15.93 -6.19
CA LEU A 107 21.99 15.96 -7.32
C LEU A 107 21.45 16.76 -8.51
N THR A 108 20.14 16.79 -8.66
CA THR A 108 19.47 17.48 -9.77
C THR A 108 18.87 18.83 -9.39
N LYS A 109 19.21 19.37 -8.18
CA LYS A 109 18.62 20.61 -7.66
C LYS A 109 18.70 21.77 -8.65
N ASN A 110 19.87 21.96 -9.29
CA ASN A 110 20.16 23.07 -10.21
C ASN A 110 19.98 22.68 -11.69
N LYS A 111 19.33 21.55 -11.98
CA LYS A 111 19.05 21.13 -13.35
C LYS A 111 17.62 21.50 -13.73
N ASN A 112 17.49 22.18 -14.87
CA ASN A 112 16.17 22.62 -15.35
C ASN A 112 15.50 21.56 -16.24
N LYS A 113 16.27 20.74 -16.96
CA LYS A 113 15.75 19.72 -17.87
C LYS A 113 16.72 18.55 -17.92
N LEU A 114 16.20 17.35 -17.66
CA LEU A 114 16.95 16.09 -17.78
C LEU A 114 16.07 15.00 -18.38
N ARG A 115 16.72 14.01 -18.98
CA ARG A 115 16.10 12.72 -19.33
C ARG A 115 16.53 11.68 -18.31
N VAL A 116 15.56 10.96 -17.76
CA VAL A 116 15.75 9.90 -16.75
C VAL A 116 15.49 8.55 -17.41
N LEU A 117 16.37 7.60 -17.17
CA LEU A 117 16.17 6.19 -17.53
C LEU A 117 16.10 5.38 -16.23
N ASP A 118 15.01 4.62 -16.05
CA ASP A 118 14.79 3.72 -14.91
C ASP A 118 14.82 2.28 -15.44
N ILE A 119 15.88 1.54 -15.10
CA ILE A 119 16.07 0.15 -15.53
C ILE A 119 15.63 -0.76 -14.39
N GLY A 120 14.69 -1.68 -14.67
CA GLY A 120 14.01 -2.46 -13.65
C GLY A 120 12.92 -1.63 -12.95
N THR A 121 12.12 -0.90 -13.72
CA THR A 121 11.19 0.12 -13.22
C THR A 121 10.09 -0.45 -12.31
N GLY A 122 9.71 -1.72 -12.48
CA GLY A 122 8.69 -2.40 -11.68
C GLY A 122 7.37 -1.64 -11.65
N SER A 123 7.01 -1.09 -10.49
CA SER A 123 5.80 -0.25 -10.33
C SER A 123 5.92 1.16 -10.93
N GLY A 124 7.10 1.53 -11.43
CA GLY A 124 7.40 2.89 -11.84
C GLY A 124 7.59 3.88 -10.67
N CYS A 125 7.67 3.40 -9.43
CA CYS A 125 7.66 4.28 -8.25
C CYS A 125 8.83 5.27 -8.23
N LEU A 126 10.02 4.91 -8.70
CA LEU A 126 11.17 5.81 -8.76
C LEU A 126 10.98 6.88 -9.85
N ILE A 127 10.82 6.45 -11.09
CA ILE A 127 10.75 7.38 -12.22
C ILE A 127 9.54 8.31 -12.12
N LEU A 128 8.34 7.78 -11.80
CA LEU A 128 7.14 8.61 -11.69
C LEU A 128 7.24 9.62 -10.55
N THR A 129 7.88 9.25 -9.42
CA THR A 129 8.13 10.17 -8.33
C THR A 129 9.09 11.29 -8.75
N ILE A 130 10.21 10.97 -9.41
CA ILE A 130 11.17 11.97 -9.90
C ILE A 130 10.49 12.93 -10.90
N LEU A 131 9.71 12.41 -11.84
CA LEU A 131 9.01 13.24 -12.83
C LEU A 131 7.90 14.11 -12.21
N LYS A 132 7.27 13.65 -11.15
CA LYS A 132 6.29 14.44 -10.39
C LYS A 132 6.94 15.60 -9.64
N GLU A 133 8.11 15.37 -9.04
CA GLU A 133 8.88 16.40 -8.31
C GLU A 133 9.57 17.39 -9.27
N LYS A 134 9.95 16.94 -10.47
CA LYS A 134 10.69 17.71 -11.48
C LYS A 134 9.90 17.77 -12.80
N LYS A 135 8.90 18.65 -12.88
CA LYS A 135 7.94 18.73 -13.99
C LYS A 135 8.54 18.92 -15.38
N ASN A 136 9.76 19.47 -15.46
CA ASN A 136 10.46 19.70 -16.72
C ASN A 136 11.35 18.52 -17.15
N PHE A 137 11.40 17.47 -16.34
CA PHE A 137 12.13 16.26 -16.70
C PHE A 137 11.25 15.34 -17.56
N SER A 138 11.89 14.54 -18.38
CA SER A 138 11.25 13.42 -19.11
C SER A 138 11.94 12.11 -18.76
N GLY A 139 11.27 10.99 -18.95
CA GLY A 139 11.86 9.71 -18.58
C GLY A 139 11.25 8.52 -19.28
N ILE A 140 11.98 7.41 -19.27
CA ILE A 140 11.60 6.11 -19.77
C ILE A 140 11.90 5.09 -18.66
N GLY A 141 10.90 4.28 -18.28
CA GLY A 141 11.08 3.10 -17.45
C GLY A 141 11.03 1.85 -18.31
N ILE A 142 11.94 0.92 -18.05
CA ILE A 142 12.00 -0.39 -18.72
C ILE A 142 12.12 -1.49 -17.68
N ASP A 143 11.50 -2.68 -17.98
CA ASP A 143 11.50 -3.86 -17.08
C ASP A 143 11.94 -5.10 -17.83
#